data_171f1c6d2a2ffb4a6fe611f6269ac6e1
#
_entry.id   171f1c6d2a2ffb4a6fe611f6269ac6e1
#
_cell.length_a   1.000
_cell.length_b   1.000
_cell.length_c   1.000
_cell.angle_alpha   90.00
_cell.angle_beta   90.00
_cell.angle_gamma   90.00
#
_symmetry.space_group_name_H-M   'P 1'
#
loop_
_entity.id
_entity.type
_entity.pdbx_description
1 polymer ?
#
loop_
_entity_poly.entity_id
_entity_poly.type
_entity_poly.pdbx_seq_one_letter_code
_entity_poly.pdbx_strand_id
1 'polypeptide(L)'
;MDAFDDDAAAAEVSAESWSSDHWPDGTPKKFTGRDKWKNWIKWDSKFTEQSDELNRARHYFYELDARGRCFRRELSKLDGPHDGQLRDPAILNHLLGHMQRNTTGLYAELFPWVSRRMHEHYFTRCTDAPIVFNDLRDGELRHLCPGGEIARAVSTRLTPSRLVVTREGKLLHPVVTKAAGQAGEPARREELMGLVESSTAQQLLESCEVREGPGGEEVLVLRWEGGDFELPRKP
;
A
#
# COMPACT_ATOMS: atom_id res chain seq x y z
N MET A 1 9.92 -5.80 -42.61
CA MET A 1 9.65 -7.19 -42.43
C MET A 1 9.79 -7.46 -40.96
N ASP A 2 8.99 -6.99 -40.28
CA ASP A 2 7.65 -7.09 -39.67
C ASP A 2 7.75 -7.93 -38.36
N ALA A 3 8.66 -7.49 -37.45
CA ALA A 3 8.75 -8.03 -36.10
C ALA A 3 8.13 -7.10 -35.05
N PHE A 4 7.48 -6.01 -35.46
CA PHE A 4 6.95 -5.00 -34.53
C PHE A 4 5.45 -5.13 -34.24
N ASP A 5 4.71 -5.92 -35.01
CA ASP A 5 3.26 -6.05 -34.83
C ASP A 5 2.87 -7.11 -33.77
N ASP A 6 3.75 -8.04 -33.45
CA ASP A 6 3.44 -9.08 -32.47
C ASP A 6 3.45 -8.59 -31.00
N ASP A 7 4.27 -7.58 -30.69
CA ASP A 7 4.37 -7.06 -29.31
C ASP A 7 3.15 -6.22 -28.91
N ALA A 8 2.58 -5.46 -29.84
CA ALA A 8 1.39 -4.65 -29.57
C ALA A 8 0.14 -5.53 -29.38
N ALA A 9 0.01 -6.58 -30.18
CA ALA A 9 -1.08 -7.54 -30.05
C ALA A 9 -1.02 -8.35 -28.75
N ALA A 10 0.19 -8.71 -28.29
CA ALA A 10 0.38 -9.38 -27.02
C ALA A 10 -0.01 -8.52 -25.82
N ALA A 11 0.29 -7.22 -25.85
CA ALA A 11 -0.08 -6.28 -24.78
C ALA A 11 -1.60 -6.05 -24.70
N GLU A 12 -2.28 -5.91 -25.84
CA GLU A 12 -3.75 -5.78 -25.87
C GLU A 12 -4.45 -7.03 -25.34
N VAL A 13 -3.99 -8.22 -25.73
CA VAL A 13 -4.54 -9.48 -25.24
C VAL A 13 -4.36 -9.62 -23.74
N SER A 14 -3.27 -9.11 -23.15
CA SER A 14 -3.07 -9.16 -21.71
C SER A 14 -4.05 -8.27 -20.93
N ALA A 15 -4.36 -7.08 -21.43
CA ALA A 15 -5.31 -6.15 -20.81
C ALA A 15 -6.75 -6.68 -20.87
N GLU A 16 -7.18 -7.22 -21.99
CA GLU A 16 -8.51 -7.82 -22.14
C GLU A 16 -8.70 -9.08 -21.29
N SER A 17 -7.64 -9.84 -21.05
CA SER A 17 -7.71 -11.08 -20.26
C SER A 17 -8.06 -10.87 -18.79
N TRP A 18 -7.83 -9.69 -18.25
CA TRP A 18 -8.13 -9.38 -16.86
C TRP A 18 -9.62 -9.16 -16.58
N SER A 19 -10.40 -8.81 -17.61
CA SER A 19 -11.84 -8.55 -17.50
C SER A 19 -12.71 -9.73 -17.94
N SER A 20 -12.17 -10.67 -18.74
CA SER A 20 -12.92 -11.84 -19.23
C SER A 20 -12.93 -13.00 -18.22
N ASP A 21 -13.91 -13.90 -18.32
CA ASP A 21 -14.00 -15.12 -17.51
C ASP A 21 -13.00 -16.20 -17.93
N HIS A 22 -12.26 -15.97 -19.00
CA HIS A 22 -11.29 -16.89 -19.57
C HIS A 22 -9.92 -16.20 -19.76
N TRP A 23 -8.86 -16.99 -19.68
CA TRP A 23 -7.53 -16.58 -20.06
C TRP A 23 -7.42 -16.49 -21.60
N PRO A 24 -6.39 -15.80 -22.15
CA PRO A 24 -6.21 -15.67 -23.62
C PRO A 24 -6.12 -17.01 -24.35
N ASP A 25 -5.73 -18.08 -23.67
CA ASP A 25 -5.67 -19.44 -24.23
C ASP A 25 -7.01 -20.18 -24.15
N GLY A 26 -8.11 -19.50 -23.76
CA GLY A 26 -9.44 -20.07 -23.63
C GLY A 26 -9.69 -20.83 -22.33
N THR A 27 -8.74 -20.87 -21.38
CA THR A 27 -8.95 -21.56 -20.11
C THR A 27 -9.83 -20.72 -19.17
N PRO A 28 -10.77 -21.33 -18.45
CA PRO A 28 -11.63 -20.61 -17.50
C PRO A 28 -10.81 -20.02 -16.34
N LYS A 29 -11.13 -18.79 -15.92
CA LYS A 29 -10.53 -18.17 -14.72
C LYS A 29 -11.03 -18.76 -13.40
N LYS A 30 -12.03 -19.63 -13.44
CA LYS A 30 -12.49 -20.39 -12.25
C LYS A 30 -11.56 -21.55 -12.00
N PHE A 31 -10.70 -21.37 -11.01
CA PHE A 31 -9.74 -22.39 -10.63
C PHE A 31 -10.15 -23.05 -9.32
N THR A 32 -10.00 -24.37 -9.25
CA THR A 32 -10.21 -25.14 -8.04
C THR A 32 -8.91 -25.86 -7.65
N GLY A 33 -8.49 -25.66 -6.40
CA GLY A 33 -7.36 -26.40 -5.84
C GLY A 33 -6.04 -26.30 -6.62
N ARG A 34 -5.39 -27.44 -6.82
CA ARG A 34 -4.03 -27.57 -7.39
C ARG A 34 -3.93 -27.19 -8.87
N ASP A 35 -5.01 -27.35 -9.62
CA ASP A 35 -5.03 -27.05 -11.05
C ASP A 35 -5.07 -25.55 -11.34
N LYS A 36 -5.62 -24.77 -10.42
CA LYS A 36 -5.61 -23.31 -10.43
C LYS A 36 -4.19 -22.77 -10.59
N TRP A 37 -3.28 -23.28 -9.78
CA TRP A 37 -1.87 -22.86 -9.77
C TRP A 37 -1.14 -23.22 -11.06
N LYS A 38 -1.31 -24.45 -11.56
CA LYS A 38 -0.65 -24.91 -12.79
C LYS A 38 -1.09 -24.13 -14.02
N ASN A 39 -2.38 -23.86 -14.15
CA ASN A 39 -2.91 -23.10 -15.28
C ASN A 39 -2.45 -21.65 -15.26
N TRP A 40 -2.37 -21.05 -14.07
CA TRP A 40 -1.88 -19.70 -13.91
C TRP A 40 -0.40 -19.58 -14.32
N ILE A 41 0.47 -20.47 -13.85
CA ILE A 41 1.89 -20.50 -14.23
C ILE A 41 2.05 -20.65 -15.76
N LYS A 42 1.27 -21.54 -16.38
CA LYS A 42 1.30 -21.76 -17.81
C LYS A 42 0.90 -20.52 -18.62
N TRP A 43 -0.08 -19.77 -18.11
CA TRP A 43 -0.50 -18.53 -18.75
C TRP A 43 0.56 -17.43 -18.62
N ASP A 44 1.10 -17.21 -17.44
CA ASP A 44 2.09 -16.20 -17.16
C ASP A 44 3.39 -16.40 -17.94
N SER A 45 3.82 -17.65 -18.10
CA SER A 45 5.03 -17.99 -18.84
C SER A 45 4.99 -17.65 -20.34
N LYS A 46 3.81 -17.37 -20.91
CA LYS A 46 3.66 -16.95 -22.29
C LYS A 46 3.95 -15.46 -22.50
N PHE A 47 3.87 -14.63 -21.46
CA PHE A 47 3.96 -13.18 -21.57
C PHE A 47 5.27 -12.59 -21.08
N THR A 48 6.16 -13.38 -20.53
CA THR A 48 7.43 -12.90 -20.00
C THR A 48 8.56 -13.86 -20.29
N GLU A 49 9.41 -13.49 -21.22
CA GLU A 49 10.73 -14.11 -21.39
C GLU A 49 11.72 -13.72 -20.28
N GLN A 50 11.33 -12.83 -19.37
CA GLN A 50 12.17 -12.38 -18.27
C GLN A 50 11.85 -13.17 -17.02
N SER A 51 12.74 -14.16 -16.78
CA SER A 51 13.03 -14.83 -15.50
C SER A 51 12.17 -14.42 -14.31
N ASP A 52 11.88 -15.32 -13.68
CA ASP A 52 12.08 -16.06 -12.54
C ASP A 52 10.92 -16.07 -11.54
N GLU A 53 11.04 -15.50 -10.39
CA GLU A 53 10.05 -15.62 -9.34
C GLU A 53 8.84 -14.67 -9.48
N LEU A 54 9.07 -13.47 -10.00
CA LEU A 54 8.01 -12.46 -10.19
C LEU A 54 6.96 -12.93 -11.20
N ASN A 55 7.40 -13.61 -12.24
CA ASN A 55 6.54 -14.12 -13.30
C ASN A 55 5.70 -15.33 -12.87
N ARG A 56 6.07 -15.97 -11.76
CA ARG A 56 5.30 -17.06 -11.15
C ARG A 56 4.39 -16.60 -10.03
N ALA A 57 4.47 -15.33 -9.65
CA ALA A 57 3.63 -14.76 -8.60
C ALA A 57 2.27 -14.31 -9.16
N ARG A 58 1.21 -14.46 -8.39
CA ARG A 58 -0.09 -13.84 -8.70
C ARG A 58 -0.02 -12.37 -8.40
N HIS A 59 -0.49 -11.55 -9.31
CA HIS A 59 -0.52 -10.12 -9.16
C HIS A 59 -1.92 -9.65 -8.76
N TYR A 60 -2.00 -8.89 -7.70
CA TYR A 60 -3.21 -8.26 -7.21
C TYR A 60 -2.99 -6.76 -7.13
N PHE A 61 -3.98 -5.99 -7.52
CA PHE A 61 -3.89 -4.53 -7.57
C PHE A 61 -4.86 -3.91 -6.58
N TYR A 62 -4.36 -2.97 -5.80
CA TYR A 62 -5.10 -2.31 -4.75
C TYR A 62 -4.91 -0.79 -4.80
N GLU A 63 -5.89 -0.09 -4.28
CA GLU A 63 -5.84 1.35 -4.08
C GLU A 63 -6.23 1.66 -2.65
N LEU A 64 -5.42 2.48 -1.98
CA LEU A 64 -5.69 3.02 -0.66
C LEU A 64 -6.12 4.47 -0.79
N ASP A 65 -7.28 4.80 -0.25
CA ASP A 65 -7.74 6.18 -0.18
C ASP A 65 -7.15 6.93 1.03
N ALA A 66 -7.42 8.23 1.13
CA ALA A 66 -6.94 9.07 2.21
C ALA A 66 -7.47 8.68 3.61
N ARG A 67 -8.50 7.84 3.69
CA ARG A 67 -9.03 7.28 4.95
C ARG A 67 -8.45 5.90 5.28
N GLY A 68 -7.55 5.39 4.46
CA GLY A 68 -6.97 4.06 4.63
C GLY A 68 -7.89 2.91 4.18
N ARG A 69 -9.00 3.19 3.49
CA ARG A 69 -9.83 2.14 2.93
C ARG A 69 -9.13 1.55 1.72
N CYS A 70 -9.06 0.23 1.68
CA CYS A 70 -8.41 -0.52 0.61
C CYS A 70 -9.45 -1.03 -0.38
N PHE A 71 -9.23 -0.81 -1.66
CA PHE A 71 -10.12 -1.25 -2.74
C PHE A 71 -9.32 -2.12 -3.71
N ARG A 72 -9.95 -3.18 -4.19
CA ARG A 72 -9.39 -3.95 -5.29
C ARG A 72 -9.52 -3.17 -6.59
N ARG A 73 -8.50 -3.32 -7.47
CA ARG A 73 -8.49 -2.66 -8.79
C ARG A 73 -8.22 -3.70 -9.87
N GLU A 74 -8.83 -3.48 -11.03
CA GLU A 74 -8.46 -4.16 -12.27
C GLU A 74 -7.55 -3.21 -13.08
N LEU A 75 -6.49 -3.75 -13.66
CA LEU A 75 -5.53 -2.93 -14.44
C LEU A 75 -6.21 -2.23 -15.62
N SER A 76 -7.15 -2.91 -16.26
CA SER A 76 -7.92 -2.38 -17.39
C SER A 76 -8.95 -1.30 -17.04
N LYS A 77 -9.19 -1.05 -15.73
CA LYS A 77 -10.24 -0.14 -15.25
C LYS A 77 -9.74 0.78 -14.14
N LEU A 78 -8.48 1.23 -14.25
CA LEU A 78 -7.88 2.06 -13.19
C LEU A 78 -8.58 3.41 -12.99
N ASP A 79 -9.16 3.96 -14.05
CA ASP A 79 -9.89 5.24 -14.00
C ASP A 79 -11.39 5.07 -13.72
N GLY A 80 -11.85 3.83 -13.63
CA GLY A 80 -13.23 3.49 -13.32
C GLY A 80 -13.55 3.47 -11.81
N PRO A 81 -14.80 3.17 -11.46
CA PRO A 81 -15.20 3.00 -10.07
C PRO A 81 -14.39 1.88 -9.38
N HIS A 82 -14.26 1.97 -8.07
CA HIS A 82 -13.62 0.92 -7.28
C HIS A 82 -14.45 -0.37 -7.35
N ASP A 83 -13.76 -1.50 -7.44
CA ASP A 83 -14.45 -2.80 -7.38
C ASP A 83 -14.88 -3.09 -5.94
N GLY A 84 -14.82 -3.53 -5.13
CA GLY A 84 -15.26 -3.71 -3.75
C GLY A 84 -14.18 -3.30 -2.74
N GLN A 85 -14.61 -2.82 -1.61
CA GLN A 85 -13.71 -2.58 -0.50
C GLN A 85 -13.19 -3.91 0.04
N LEU A 86 -11.87 -4.02 0.18
CA LEU A 86 -11.24 -5.15 0.88
C LEU A 86 -11.57 -5.08 2.38
N ARG A 87 -12.21 -6.12 2.89
CA ARG A 87 -12.68 -6.18 4.28
C ARG A 87 -12.01 -7.27 5.10
N ASP A 88 -11.27 -8.18 4.46
CA ASP A 88 -10.58 -9.27 5.15
C ASP A 88 -9.41 -8.72 5.97
N PRO A 89 -9.46 -8.78 7.32
CA PRO A 89 -8.44 -8.20 8.16
C PRO A 89 -7.10 -8.96 8.05
N ALA A 90 -7.11 -10.23 7.73
CA ALA A 90 -5.88 -11.00 7.58
C ALA A 90 -5.10 -10.57 6.33
N ILE A 91 -5.82 -10.33 5.22
CA ILE A 91 -5.22 -9.80 3.99
C ILE A 91 -4.73 -8.37 4.21
N LEU A 92 -5.55 -7.51 4.83
CA LEU A 92 -5.17 -6.12 5.13
C LEU A 92 -3.95 -6.04 6.05
N ASN A 93 -3.94 -6.81 7.12
CA ASN A 93 -2.82 -6.86 8.05
C ASN A 93 -1.52 -7.33 7.36
N HIS A 94 -1.63 -8.29 6.44
CA HIS A 94 -0.48 -8.73 5.65
C HIS A 94 -0.06 -7.64 4.66
N LEU A 95 -0.98 -7.11 3.88
CA LEU A 95 -0.72 -6.08 2.86
C LEU A 95 -0.03 -4.87 3.48
N LEU A 96 -0.58 -4.31 4.55
CA LEU A 96 -0.02 -3.14 5.21
C LEU A 96 1.30 -3.46 5.93
N GLY A 97 1.37 -4.58 6.63
CA GLY A 97 2.55 -4.97 7.41
C GLY A 97 3.79 -5.34 6.58
N HIS A 98 3.60 -5.64 5.28
CA HIS A 98 4.68 -5.96 4.35
C HIS A 98 4.83 -4.93 3.22
N MET A 99 4.22 -3.76 3.39
CA MET A 99 4.29 -2.66 2.44
C MET A 99 5.74 -2.18 2.29
N GLN A 100 6.18 -2.04 1.05
CA GLN A 100 7.50 -1.53 0.70
C GLN A 100 7.45 -0.79 -0.62
N ARG A 101 8.48 -0.01 -0.94
CA ARG A 101 8.62 0.59 -2.28
C ARG A 101 8.62 -0.49 -3.34
N ASN A 102 7.94 -0.23 -4.45
CA ASN A 102 7.93 -1.13 -5.59
C ASN A 102 9.23 -0.99 -6.37
N THR A 103 10.17 -1.89 -6.11
CA THR A 103 11.45 -2.01 -6.83
C THR A 103 11.48 -3.22 -7.76
N THR A 104 10.32 -3.79 -8.08
CA THR A 104 10.24 -5.00 -8.91
C THR A 104 10.47 -4.74 -10.40
N GLY A 105 10.39 -3.49 -10.83
CA GLY A 105 10.39 -3.11 -12.25
C GLY A 105 9.02 -3.28 -12.93
N LEU A 106 8.05 -3.93 -12.26
CA LEU A 106 6.70 -4.14 -12.78
C LEU A 106 5.74 -3.10 -12.18
N TYR A 107 4.95 -2.44 -13.03
CA TYR A 107 3.87 -1.52 -12.64
C TYR A 107 4.30 -0.36 -11.70
N ALA A 108 5.59 -0.05 -11.58
CA ALA A 108 6.10 0.88 -10.56
C ALA A 108 5.58 2.32 -10.73
N GLU A 109 5.29 2.75 -11.96
CA GLU A 109 4.73 4.07 -12.25
C GLU A 109 3.28 4.20 -11.76
N LEU A 110 2.49 3.14 -11.88
CA LEU A 110 1.08 3.11 -11.50
C LEU A 110 0.88 2.68 -10.04
N PHE A 111 1.74 1.78 -9.57
CA PHE A 111 1.68 1.17 -8.25
C PHE A 111 3.05 1.29 -7.56
N PRO A 112 3.35 2.43 -6.93
CA PRO A 112 4.66 2.71 -6.33
C PRO A 112 4.96 1.86 -5.09
N TRP A 113 3.99 1.08 -4.63
CA TRP A 113 4.10 0.23 -3.46
C TRP A 113 3.78 -1.22 -3.79
N VAL A 114 4.41 -2.14 -3.06
CA VAL A 114 4.16 -3.58 -3.19
C VAL A 114 4.29 -4.26 -1.85
N SER A 115 3.45 -5.26 -1.61
CA SER A 115 3.61 -6.24 -0.54
C SER A 115 3.74 -7.62 -1.15
N ARG A 116 4.61 -8.45 -0.62
CA ARG A 116 4.90 -9.78 -1.17
C ARG A 116 4.54 -10.86 -0.16
N ARG A 117 3.95 -11.94 -0.65
CA ARG A 117 3.65 -13.12 0.14
C ARG A 117 3.85 -14.36 -0.71
N MET A 118 4.93 -15.11 -0.48
CA MET A 118 5.23 -16.30 -1.27
C MET A 118 5.11 -16.03 -2.80
N HIS A 119 4.04 -16.55 -3.40
CA HIS A 119 3.73 -16.41 -4.81
C HIS A 119 2.58 -15.40 -5.06
N GLU A 120 2.47 -14.38 -4.24
CA GLU A 120 1.47 -13.32 -4.37
C GLU A 120 2.13 -11.96 -4.20
N HIS A 121 1.89 -11.07 -5.14
CA HIS A 121 2.32 -9.68 -5.10
C HIS A 121 1.11 -8.76 -5.10
N TYR A 122 1.06 -7.91 -4.12
CA TYR A 122 -0.02 -6.95 -3.90
C TYR A 122 0.50 -5.56 -4.27
N PHE A 123 0.33 -5.20 -5.54
CA PHE A 123 0.70 -3.89 -6.06
C PHE A 123 -0.30 -2.86 -5.58
N THR A 124 0.17 -1.80 -4.95
CA THR A 124 -0.68 -0.82 -4.27
C THR A 124 -0.34 0.58 -4.72
N ARG A 125 -1.37 1.36 -5.06
CA ARG A 125 -1.30 2.81 -5.19
C ARG A 125 -2.05 3.46 -4.03
N CYS A 126 -1.69 4.67 -3.67
CA CYS A 126 -2.35 5.42 -2.61
C CYS A 126 -2.46 6.90 -2.98
N THR A 127 -3.47 7.57 -2.43
CA THR A 127 -3.66 9.00 -2.63
C THR A 127 -2.56 9.82 -1.95
N ASP A 128 -2.22 9.49 -0.72
CA ASP A 128 -1.28 10.27 0.10
C ASP A 128 -0.13 9.41 0.63
N ALA A 129 -0.44 8.38 1.38
CA ALA A 129 0.56 7.53 2.03
C ALA A 129 0.15 6.05 1.98
N PRO A 130 1.12 5.13 1.97
CA PRO A 130 0.83 3.70 1.88
C PRO A 130 0.26 3.11 3.18
N ILE A 131 0.37 3.83 4.27
CA ILE A 131 -0.20 3.49 5.58
C ILE A 131 -1.02 4.68 6.05
N VAL A 132 -2.22 4.43 6.60
CA VAL A 132 -3.09 5.45 7.18
C VAL A 132 -3.48 5.02 8.59
N PHE A 133 -3.19 5.86 9.57
CA PHE A 133 -3.63 5.68 10.95
C PHE A 133 -4.97 6.37 11.13
N ASN A 134 -6.01 5.61 11.38
CA ASN A 134 -7.38 6.08 11.52
C ASN A 134 -7.96 5.86 12.94
N ASP A 135 -7.09 5.50 13.91
CA ASP A 135 -7.43 5.39 15.33
C ASP A 135 -6.19 5.74 16.17
N LEU A 136 -6.45 6.45 17.28
CA LEU A 136 -5.46 6.73 18.31
C LEU A 136 -6.04 6.33 19.67
N ARG A 137 -5.44 5.34 20.32
CA ARG A 137 -5.87 4.89 21.64
C ARG A 137 -4.67 4.45 22.47
N ASP A 138 -4.67 4.83 23.73
CA ASP A 138 -3.61 4.47 24.69
C ASP A 138 -2.19 4.86 24.20
N GLY A 139 -2.10 5.99 23.48
CA GLY A 139 -0.83 6.47 22.91
C GLY A 139 -0.34 5.66 21.71
N GLU A 140 -1.17 4.82 21.11
CA GLU A 140 -0.84 4.02 19.94
C GLU A 140 -1.64 4.46 18.73
N LEU A 141 -0.95 4.79 17.65
CA LEU A 141 -1.52 5.01 16.33
C LEU A 141 -1.79 3.66 15.66
N ARG A 142 -3.02 3.46 15.19
CA ARG A 142 -3.49 2.19 14.65
C ARG A 142 -4.23 2.36 13.34
N HIS A 143 -4.19 1.32 12.52
CA HIS A 143 -5.08 1.15 11.39
C HIS A 143 -6.22 0.19 11.77
N LEU A 144 -7.45 0.71 11.81
CA LEU A 144 -8.64 -0.11 11.98
C LEU A 144 -9.13 -0.58 10.61
N CYS A 145 -9.23 -1.91 10.47
CA CYS A 145 -9.86 -2.55 9.33
C CYS A 145 -11.39 -2.37 9.39
N PRO A 146 -12.10 -2.55 8.27
CA PRO A 146 -13.56 -2.63 8.26
C PRO A 146 -14.04 -3.73 9.22
N GLY A 147 -14.90 -3.36 10.19
CA GLY A 147 -15.32 -4.27 11.26
C GLY A 147 -14.64 -4.00 12.61
N GLY A 148 -13.70 -3.06 12.66
CA GLY A 148 -13.06 -2.59 13.90
C GLY A 148 -11.84 -3.42 14.34
N GLU A 149 -11.43 -4.42 13.56
CA GLU A 149 -10.20 -5.16 13.83
C GLU A 149 -8.96 -4.31 13.56
N ILE A 150 -7.92 -4.46 14.38
CA ILE A 150 -6.68 -3.71 14.27
C ILE A 150 -5.70 -4.43 13.34
N ALA A 151 -5.16 -3.72 12.36
CA ALA A 151 -4.01 -4.17 11.59
C ALA A 151 -2.74 -4.03 12.44
N ARG A 152 -2.50 -4.99 13.32
CA ARG A 152 -1.41 -4.96 14.32
C ARG A 152 -0.02 -4.81 13.71
N ALA A 153 0.16 -5.27 12.48
CA ALA A 153 1.45 -5.20 11.80
C ALA A 153 1.92 -3.75 11.53
N VAL A 154 1.01 -2.79 11.56
CA VAL A 154 1.29 -1.36 11.32
C VAL A 154 0.90 -0.47 12.50
N SER A 155 0.50 -1.04 13.62
CA SER A 155 0.32 -0.28 14.86
C SER A 155 1.67 0.20 15.38
N THR A 156 1.72 1.46 15.81
CA THR A 156 2.95 2.07 16.32
C THR A 156 2.66 3.02 17.48
N ARG A 157 3.54 3.04 18.48
CA ARG A 157 3.42 4.02 19.56
C ARG A 157 3.61 5.42 18.98
N LEU A 158 2.73 6.34 19.35
CA LEU A 158 2.88 7.74 19.02
C LEU A 158 4.15 8.28 19.69
N THR A 159 5.04 8.80 18.88
CA THR A 159 6.25 9.50 19.32
C THR A 159 6.16 10.93 18.82
N PRO A 160 5.76 11.90 19.65
CA PRO A 160 5.50 13.27 19.23
C PRO A 160 6.66 13.93 18.48
N SER A 161 7.89 13.72 18.92
CA SER A 161 9.10 14.25 18.26
C SER A 161 9.34 13.69 16.85
N ARG A 162 8.59 12.67 16.44
CA ARG A 162 8.67 12.05 15.10
C ARG A 162 7.46 12.40 14.22
N LEU A 163 6.49 13.13 14.76
CA LEU A 163 5.41 13.70 13.95
C LEU A 163 5.96 14.78 13.01
N VAL A 164 5.44 14.80 11.82
CA VAL A 164 5.81 15.78 10.78
C VAL A 164 4.55 16.39 10.19
N VAL A 165 4.50 17.72 10.10
CA VAL A 165 3.44 18.44 9.39
C VAL A 165 3.89 18.70 7.96
N THR A 166 3.09 18.29 6.96
CA THR A 166 3.36 18.63 5.55
C THR A 166 2.96 20.08 5.24
N ARG A 167 3.31 20.59 4.07
CA ARG A 167 2.87 21.92 3.60
C ARG A 167 1.35 22.05 3.52
N GLU A 168 0.69 20.95 3.17
CA GLU A 168 -0.77 20.88 3.06
C GLU A 168 -1.45 20.71 4.44
N GLY A 169 -0.69 20.75 5.54
CA GLY A 169 -1.20 20.60 6.90
C GLY A 169 -1.53 19.16 7.31
N LYS A 170 -1.07 18.15 6.56
CA LYS A 170 -1.26 16.74 6.91
C LYS A 170 -0.24 16.31 7.96
N LEU A 171 -0.67 15.50 8.93
CA LEU A 171 0.21 14.89 9.91
C LEU A 171 0.71 13.54 9.42
N LEU A 172 2.00 13.34 9.49
CA LEU A 172 2.67 12.06 9.18
C LEU A 172 3.40 11.55 10.41
N HIS A 173 3.42 10.23 10.58
CA HIS A 173 4.20 9.54 11.61
C HIS A 173 4.91 8.32 11.01
N PRO A 174 6.17 8.06 11.36
CA PRO A 174 6.87 6.90 10.85
C PRO A 174 6.33 5.59 11.43
N VAL A 175 6.36 4.56 10.60
CA VAL A 175 6.00 3.19 10.97
C VAL A 175 6.97 2.22 10.31
N VAL A 176 7.28 1.14 11.00
CA VAL A 176 8.18 0.10 10.50
C VAL A 176 7.35 -1.06 9.97
N THR A 177 7.55 -1.37 8.69
CA THR A 177 6.99 -2.53 8.02
C THR A 177 8.03 -3.64 7.84
N LYS A 178 7.59 -4.85 7.53
CA LYS A 178 8.46 -6.00 7.25
C LYS A 178 8.56 -6.18 5.74
N ALA A 179 9.49 -5.50 5.10
CA ALA A 179 9.74 -5.72 3.68
C ALA A 179 10.20 -7.18 3.45
N ALA A 180 9.53 -7.88 2.55
CA ALA A 180 9.98 -9.19 2.14
C ALA A 180 11.31 -9.03 1.37
N GLY A 181 12.35 -9.74 1.78
CA GLY A 181 13.59 -9.85 1.02
C GLY A 181 13.35 -10.50 -0.36
N GLN A 182 14.31 -10.37 -1.25
CA GLN A 182 14.34 -11.18 -2.47
C GLN A 182 14.56 -12.65 -2.09
N ALA A 183 14.34 -13.58 -3.04
CA ALA A 183 14.51 -15.00 -2.75
C ALA A 183 15.88 -15.29 -2.10
N GLY A 184 15.84 -15.89 -0.91
CA GLY A 184 17.03 -16.18 -0.12
C GLY A 184 17.56 -15.03 0.74
N GLU A 185 16.98 -13.82 0.66
CA GLU A 185 17.33 -12.72 1.54
C GLU A 185 16.43 -12.68 2.79
N PRO A 186 16.97 -12.32 3.96
CA PRO A 186 16.16 -12.12 5.15
C PRO A 186 15.18 -10.94 4.95
N ALA A 187 14.02 -11.03 5.60
CA ALA A 187 13.09 -9.91 5.64
C ALA A 187 13.78 -8.66 6.20
N ARG A 188 13.64 -7.54 5.50
CA ARG A 188 14.18 -6.24 5.92
C ARG A 188 13.09 -5.47 6.67
N ARG A 189 13.51 -4.62 7.59
CA ARG A 189 12.62 -3.60 8.16
C ARG A 189 12.72 -2.34 7.30
N GLU A 190 11.59 -1.84 6.87
CA GLU A 190 11.50 -0.60 6.12
C GLU A 190 10.69 0.41 6.94
N GLU A 191 11.22 1.60 7.10
CA GLU A 191 10.52 2.70 7.74
C GLU A 191 9.79 3.52 6.67
N LEU A 192 8.47 3.60 6.82
CA LEU A 192 7.59 4.37 5.96
C LEU A 192 6.95 5.50 6.75
N MET A 193 6.55 6.56 6.06
CA MET A 193 5.70 7.59 6.64
C MET A 193 4.23 7.21 6.42
N GLY A 194 3.50 7.05 7.52
CA GLY A 194 2.07 6.85 7.53
C GLY A 194 1.33 8.16 7.75
N LEU A 195 0.21 8.34 7.07
CA LEU A 195 -0.69 9.48 7.24
C LEU A 195 -1.52 9.27 8.51
N VAL A 196 -1.58 10.29 9.37
CA VAL A 196 -2.59 10.35 10.43
C VAL A 196 -3.86 10.90 9.80
N GLU A 197 -4.92 10.10 9.76
CA GLU A 197 -6.21 10.45 9.15
C GLU A 197 -6.82 11.67 9.83
N SER A 198 -7.57 12.48 9.09
CA SER A 198 -8.01 13.80 9.52
C SER A 198 -8.75 13.82 10.87
N SER A 199 -9.59 12.84 11.16
CA SER A 199 -10.30 12.77 12.45
C SER A 199 -9.36 12.45 13.61
N THR A 200 -8.39 11.56 13.39
CA THR A 200 -7.35 11.23 14.37
C THR A 200 -6.36 12.39 14.54
N ALA A 201 -6.02 13.08 13.45
CA ALA A 201 -5.20 14.28 13.50
C ALA A 201 -5.88 15.42 14.28
N GLN A 202 -7.19 15.60 14.13
CA GLN A 202 -7.95 16.57 14.89
C GLN A 202 -7.89 16.32 16.39
N GLN A 203 -7.97 15.07 16.84
CA GLN A 203 -7.80 14.71 18.25
C GLN A 203 -6.42 15.12 18.79
N LEU A 204 -5.37 14.95 18.00
CA LEU A 204 -4.04 15.41 18.37
C LEU A 204 -3.94 16.94 18.40
N LEU A 205 -4.54 17.61 17.41
CA LEU A 205 -4.52 19.08 17.31
C LEU A 205 -5.27 19.77 18.46
N GLU A 206 -6.26 19.14 19.07
CA GLU A 206 -6.92 19.63 20.29
C GLU A 206 -5.93 19.78 21.47
N SER A 207 -4.83 19.04 21.44
CA SER A 207 -3.74 19.14 22.42
C SER A 207 -2.57 20.00 21.95
N CYS A 208 -2.71 20.70 20.82
CA CYS A 208 -1.69 21.58 20.26
C CYS A 208 -1.91 23.04 20.62
N GLU A 209 -0.81 23.78 20.76
CA GLU A 209 -0.76 25.22 20.88
C GLU A 209 0.10 25.80 19.78
N VAL A 210 -0.26 27.00 19.32
CA VAL A 210 0.64 27.81 18.46
C VAL A 210 1.46 28.70 19.38
N ARG A 211 2.77 28.64 19.27
CA ARG A 211 3.72 29.49 20.00
C ARG A 211 4.58 30.27 19.02
N GLU A 212 5.09 31.40 19.46
CA GLU A 212 6.10 32.14 18.72
C GLU A 212 7.48 31.51 18.95
N GLY A 213 8.13 31.09 17.87
CA GLY A 213 9.47 30.53 17.88
C GLY A 213 10.56 31.61 18.02
N PRO A 214 11.83 31.21 18.15
CA PRO A 214 12.95 32.11 18.37
C PRO A 214 13.17 33.16 17.27
N GLY A 215 12.69 32.90 16.06
CA GLY A 215 12.76 33.77 14.90
C GLY A 215 11.51 34.58 14.62
N GLY A 216 10.48 34.51 15.50
CA GLY A 216 9.18 35.14 15.27
C GLY A 216 8.24 34.32 14.37
N GLU A 217 8.62 33.09 14.00
CA GLU A 217 7.78 32.16 13.26
C GLU A 217 6.77 31.48 14.18
N GLU A 218 5.60 31.13 13.61
CA GLU A 218 4.64 30.31 14.31
C GLU A 218 5.07 28.84 14.37
N VAL A 219 5.21 28.30 15.58
CA VAL A 219 5.55 26.91 15.84
C VAL A 219 4.36 26.19 16.47
N LEU A 220 4.00 25.05 15.92
CA LEU A 220 2.97 24.19 16.47
C LEU A 220 3.59 23.28 17.54
N VAL A 221 3.09 23.35 18.75
CA VAL A 221 3.58 22.57 19.90
C VAL A 221 2.49 21.61 20.37
N LEU A 222 2.76 20.32 20.32
CA LEU A 222 1.90 19.27 20.83
C LEU A 222 2.20 19.01 22.31
N ARG A 223 1.21 19.11 23.18
CA ARG A 223 1.28 18.64 24.57
C ARG A 223 0.90 17.17 24.65
N TRP A 224 1.85 16.34 25.06
CA TRP A 224 1.64 14.89 25.11
C TRP A 224 2.35 14.26 26.30
N GLU A 225 1.61 13.46 27.08
CA GLU A 225 2.17 12.71 28.25
C GLU A 225 3.04 13.58 29.19
N GLY A 226 2.64 14.85 29.39
CA GLY A 226 3.34 15.79 30.27
C GLY A 226 4.56 16.49 29.66
N GLY A 227 4.83 16.31 28.38
CA GLY A 227 5.86 17.00 27.62
C GLY A 227 5.29 17.90 26.52
N ASP A 228 6.06 18.91 26.15
CA ASP A 228 5.80 19.81 25.02
C ASP A 228 6.73 19.43 23.87
N PHE A 229 6.17 19.22 22.67
CA PHE A 229 6.90 18.78 21.49
C PHE A 229 6.62 19.68 20.31
N GLU A 230 7.64 20.34 19.81
CA GLU A 230 7.53 21.13 18.56
C GLU A 230 7.36 20.20 17.38
N LEU A 231 6.34 20.48 16.54
CA LEU A 231 6.06 19.71 15.34
C LEU A 231 6.78 20.33 14.15
N PRO A 232 7.79 19.65 13.58
CA PRO A 232 8.52 20.18 12.43
C PRO A 232 7.61 20.21 11.19
N ARG A 233 7.65 21.33 10.47
CA ARG A 233 7.04 21.45 9.14
C ARG A 233 8.01 20.92 8.10
N LYS A 234 7.60 19.97 7.31
CA LYS A 234 8.38 19.49 6.17
C LYS A 234 8.27 20.49 5.01
N PRO A 235 9.40 20.90 4.41
CA PRO A 235 9.38 21.79 3.27
C PRO A 235 8.68 21.22 2.05
#